data_7eb517b8f79b89bd9e17f4b2c6b81e62
#
_entry.id   7eb517b8f79b89bd9e17f4b2c6b81e62
#
_cell.length_a   1.000
_cell.length_b   1.000
_cell.length_c   1.000
_cell.angle_alpha   90.00
_cell.angle_beta   90.00
_cell.angle_gamma   90.00
#
_symmetry.space_group_name_H-M   'P 1'
#
loop_
_entity.id
_entity.type
_entity.pdbx_description
1 polymer ?
#
loop_
_entity_poly.entity_id
_entity_poly.type
_entity_poly.pdbx_seq_one_letter_code
_entity_poly.pdbx_strand_id
1 'polypeptide(L)'
;IIAIDAQSELATSDKLQAVPDVVNQLMLMICQSELDIDKIKQVDAYIKVNVKGYNAASFSNEAIDTLIIRGENAARTNYASLQSIKDKVGRVPLKKPHTTSFQLPFSPQYTSIKNDQLRVALRFDSENIAAILLNVNLQNLKTGKAEITLRGGKQSFLNAQYSLPLSKIQEINIINKIAYNDIFLYRNGQKIANPSFIQNTSKLAYSIIPLDNLLFKANISLDYQRFFRTLVNQEFSYPKNYDLFLNYNVELKYETINKKYFPTKGLDCHIGYTIYTNCHSSANYSAFDTQIKKIFPISYSTYCIPSIYGRLLFNTNTPLIYSNMIGGE
;
A
#
# COMPACT_ATOMS: atom_id res chain seq x y z
N ILE A 1 -26.53 -16.82 -5.63
CA ILE A 1 -25.17 -16.62 -5.04
C ILE A 1 -24.49 -17.97 -4.91
N ILE A 2 -23.26 -18.10 -5.43
CA ILE A 2 -22.43 -19.28 -5.24
C ILE A 2 -21.34 -18.91 -4.21
N ALA A 3 -21.29 -19.64 -3.09
CA ALA A 3 -20.23 -19.48 -2.08
C ALA A 3 -19.22 -20.62 -2.22
N ILE A 4 -17.95 -20.28 -2.28
CA ILE A 4 -16.84 -21.23 -2.32
C ILE A 4 -16.02 -21.07 -1.03
N ASP A 5 -15.91 -22.14 -0.26
CA ASP A 5 -15.14 -22.20 0.97
C ASP A 5 -13.84 -22.98 0.73
N ALA A 6 -12.73 -22.25 0.76
CA ALA A 6 -11.37 -22.78 0.65
C ALA A 6 -10.57 -22.51 1.95
N GLN A 7 -11.24 -22.41 3.09
CA GLN A 7 -10.57 -22.19 4.38
C GLN A 7 -9.92 -23.48 4.90
N SER A 8 -8.69 -23.36 5.37
CA SER A 8 -8.01 -24.44 6.09
C SER A 8 -8.54 -24.54 7.52
N GLU A 9 -8.63 -25.77 8.04
CA GLU A 9 -8.96 -25.99 9.44
C GLU A 9 -7.87 -25.43 10.36
N LEU A 10 -8.28 -24.88 11.50
CA LEU A 10 -7.34 -24.44 12.53
C LEU A 10 -6.59 -25.66 13.09
N ALA A 11 -5.30 -25.48 13.35
CA ALA A 11 -4.51 -26.52 13.97
C ALA A 11 -4.94 -26.74 15.43
N THR A 12 -4.91 -27.97 15.90
CA THR A 12 -5.14 -28.33 17.30
C THR A 12 -3.92 -27.93 18.16
N SER A 13 -4.11 -27.74 19.45
CA SER A 13 -3.06 -27.24 20.38
C SER A 13 -1.80 -28.10 20.40
N ASP A 14 -1.94 -29.39 20.15
CA ASP A 14 -0.84 -30.35 20.07
C ASP A 14 0.09 -30.15 18.87
N LYS A 15 -0.37 -29.43 17.84
CA LYS A 15 0.41 -29.09 16.63
C LYS A 15 1.07 -27.72 16.68
N LEU A 16 0.81 -26.94 17.72
CA LEU A 16 1.38 -25.60 17.92
C LEU A 16 2.64 -25.67 18.78
N GLN A 17 3.71 -26.31 18.27
CA GLN A 17 4.92 -26.56 19.03
C GLN A 17 6.01 -25.50 18.86
N ALA A 18 5.95 -24.73 17.78
CA ALA A 18 6.93 -23.71 17.45
C ALA A 18 6.29 -22.33 17.22
N VAL A 19 7.07 -21.26 17.42
CA VAL A 19 6.61 -19.89 17.21
C VAL A 19 6.02 -19.66 15.81
N PRO A 20 6.60 -20.21 14.71
CA PRO A 20 6.00 -20.10 13.38
C PRO A 20 4.60 -20.71 13.27
N ASP A 21 4.34 -21.81 13.98
CA ASP A 21 3.03 -22.48 13.97
C ASP A 21 1.97 -21.60 14.64
N VAL A 22 2.33 -20.97 15.77
CA VAL A 22 1.44 -20.03 16.48
C VAL A 22 1.16 -18.80 15.61
N VAL A 23 2.18 -18.24 14.96
CA VAL A 23 2.01 -17.08 14.07
C VAL A 23 1.11 -17.43 12.89
N ASN A 24 1.31 -18.59 12.27
CA ASN A 24 0.46 -19.07 11.17
C ASN A 24 -0.99 -19.29 11.64
N GLN A 25 -1.18 -19.84 12.83
CA GLN A 25 -2.50 -20.02 13.43
C GLN A 25 -3.20 -18.70 13.69
N LEU A 26 -2.50 -17.70 14.23
CA LEU A 26 -3.04 -16.36 14.43
C LEU A 26 -3.42 -15.69 13.10
N MET A 27 -2.60 -15.84 12.06
CA MET A 27 -2.93 -15.36 10.73
C MET A 27 -4.19 -16.04 10.17
N LEU A 28 -4.31 -17.35 10.33
CA LEU A 28 -5.51 -18.08 9.93
C LEU A 28 -6.75 -17.58 10.69
N MET A 29 -6.66 -17.37 11.99
CA MET A 29 -7.78 -16.85 12.80
C MET A 29 -8.20 -15.44 12.39
N ILE A 30 -7.23 -14.57 12.04
CA ILE A 30 -7.52 -13.20 11.57
C ILE A 30 -8.15 -13.23 10.16
N CYS A 31 -7.70 -14.14 9.30
CA CYS A 31 -8.17 -14.25 7.92
C CYS A 31 -9.45 -15.09 7.77
N GLN A 32 -9.77 -15.95 8.74
CA GLN A 32 -11.02 -16.70 8.75
C GLN A 32 -12.17 -15.74 9.11
N SER A 33 -13.02 -15.45 8.15
CA SER A 33 -14.33 -14.91 8.50
C SER A 33 -15.13 -16.02 9.17
N GLU A 34 -15.77 -15.75 10.31
CA GLU A 34 -16.75 -16.65 10.89
C GLU A 34 -17.75 -17.02 9.80
N LEU A 35 -17.82 -18.32 9.48
CA LEU A 35 -18.85 -18.85 8.60
C LEU A 35 -20.17 -18.73 9.36
N ASP A 36 -20.84 -17.62 9.12
CA ASP A 36 -22.17 -17.37 9.64
C ASP A 36 -23.11 -18.39 8.98
N ILE A 37 -23.56 -19.37 9.76
CA ILE A 37 -24.46 -20.44 9.33
C ILE A 37 -25.71 -19.87 8.65
N ASP A 38 -26.15 -18.70 9.08
CA ASP A 38 -27.30 -18.01 8.49
C ASP A 38 -26.99 -17.42 7.11
N LYS A 39 -25.74 -17.03 6.85
CA LYS A 39 -25.30 -16.62 5.51
C LYS A 39 -25.18 -17.81 4.56
N ILE A 40 -24.77 -18.99 5.06
CA ILE A 40 -24.70 -20.21 4.23
C ILE A 40 -26.10 -20.62 3.77
N LYS A 41 -27.14 -20.44 4.58
CA LYS A 41 -28.53 -20.74 4.22
C LYS A 41 -29.10 -19.81 3.14
N GLN A 42 -28.47 -18.65 2.91
CA GLN A 42 -28.90 -17.65 1.93
C GLN A 42 -28.23 -17.80 0.56
N VAL A 43 -27.32 -18.77 0.38
CA VAL A 43 -26.65 -19.01 -0.90
C VAL A 43 -27.34 -20.12 -1.70
N ASP A 44 -27.34 -19.98 -3.03
CA ASP A 44 -27.95 -20.96 -3.93
C ASP A 44 -27.07 -22.21 -4.09
N ALA A 45 -25.76 -22.10 -3.91
CA ALA A 45 -24.84 -23.23 -3.85
C ALA A 45 -23.67 -22.92 -2.90
N TYR A 46 -23.33 -23.89 -2.05
CA TYR A 46 -22.16 -23.85 -1.16
C TYR A 46 -21.20 -24.98 -1.54
N ILE A 47 -19.96 -24.62 -1.88
CA ILE A 47 -18.92 -25.55 -2.33
C ILE A 47 -17.76 -25.48 -1.36
N LYS A 48 -17.55 -26.55 -0.58
CA LYS A 48 -16.39 -26.68 0.31
C LYS A 48 -15.26 -27.39 -0.43
N VAL A 49 -14.09 -26.74 -0.54
CA VAL A 49 -12.89 -27.31 -1.14
C VAL A 49 -12.01 -27.90 -0.04
N ASN A 50 -11.54 -29.14 -0.22
CA ASN A 50 -10.62 -29.75 0.72
C ASN A 50 -9.20 -29.21 0.51
N VAL A 51 -8.77 -28.30 1.37
CA VAL A 51 -7.42 -27.72 1.37
C VAL A 51 -6.51 -28.34 2.44
N LYS A 52 -6.89 -29.46 3.05
CA LYS A 52 -6.12 -30.12 4.11
C LYS A 52 -4.69 -30.44 3.65
N GLY A 53 -3.72 -30.06 4.47
CA GLY A 53 -2.29 -30.22 4.20
C GLY A 53 -1.65 -29.04 3.44
N TYR A 54 -2.43 -28.04 3.07
CA TYR A 54 -1.96 -26.83 2.40
C TYR A 54 -2.35 -25.57 3.18
N ASN A 55 -1.55 -24.53 3.02
CA ASN A 55 -1.78 -23.20 3.62
C ASN A 55 -1.54 -22.09 2.59
N ALA A 56 -1.69 -20.83 2.99
CA ALA A 56 -1.51 -19.67 2.12
C ALA A 56 -0.08 -19.52 1.55
N ALA A 57 0.91 -20.25 2.07
CA ALA A 57 2.29 -20.24 1.60
C ALA A 57 2.64 -21.47 0.72
N SER A 58 1.67 -22.32 0.40
CA SER A 58 1.88 -23.54 -0.39
C SER A 58 1.84 -23.24 -1.89
N PHE A 59 2.96 -22.73 -2.44
CA PHE A 59 3.08 -22.30 -3.85
C PHE A 59 3.96 -23.24 -4.71
N SER A 60 4.27 -24.46 -4.26
CA SER A 60 4.96 -25.41 -5.15
C SER A 60 4.03 -25.84 -6.31
N ASN A 61 4.59 -26.18 -7.46
CA ASN A 61 3.80 -26.63 -8.62
C ASN A 61 2.89 -27.81 -8.26
N GLU A 62 3.40 -28.76 -7.49
CA GLU A 62 2.64 -29.93 -7.03
C GLU A 62 1.47 -29.53 -6.11
N ALA A 63 1.68 -28.55 -5.23
CA ALA A 63 0.62 -28.04 -4.36
C ALA A 63 -0.47 -27.33 -5.19
N ILE A 64 -0.08 -26.52 -6.16
CA ILE A 64 -0.99 -25.82 -7.05
C ILE A 64 -1.83 -26.80 -7.86
N ASP A 65 -1.20 -27.79 -8.51
CA ASP A 65 -1.89 -28.82 -9.29
C ASP A 65 -2.86 -29.61 -8.43
N THR A 66 -2.44 -30.01 -7.24
CA THR A 66 -3.29 -30.75 -6.30
C THR A 66 -4.51 -29.92 -5.87
N LEU A 67 -4.32 -28.62 -5.56
CA LEU A 67 -5.41 -27.73 -5.15
C LEU A 67 -6.39 -27.47 -6.30
N ILE A 68 -5.91 -27.35 -7.52
CA ILE A 68 -6.76 -27.21 -8.74
C ILE A 68 -7.63 -28.46 -8.90
N ILE A 69 -7.04 -29.66 -8.83
CA ILE A 69 -7.77 -30.92 -8.94
C ILE A 69 -8.83 -31.06 -7.83
N ARG A 70 -8.49 -30.68 -6.59
CA ARG A 70 -9.43 -30.72 -5.46
C ARG A 70 -10.59 -29.73 -5.66
N GLY A 71 -10.30 -28.52 -6.17
CA GLY A 71 -11.30 -27.53 -6.50
C GLY A 71 -12.24 -28.01 -7.62
N GLU A 72 -11.71 -28.62 -8.68
CA GLU A 72 -12.49 -29.22 -9.76
C GLU A 72 -13.39 -30.34 -9.26
N ASN A 73 -12.87 -31.23 -8.44
CA ASN A 73 -13.65 -32.34 -7.86
C ASN A 73 -14.77 -31.80 -6.96
N ALA A 74 -14.51 -30.78 -6.14
CA ALA A 74 -15.54 -30.16 -5.31
C ALA A 74 -16.64 -29.50 -6.17
N ALA A 75 -16.30 -28.85 -7.27
CA ALA A 75 -17.27 -28.31 -8.22
C ALA A 75 -18.07 -29.40 -8.91
N ARG A 76 -17.43 -30.51 -9.33
CA ARG A 76 -18.12 -31.66 -9.97
C ARG A 76 -19.09 -32.35 -9.03
N THR A 77 -18.73 -32.48 -7.74
CA THR A 77 -19.63 -33.05 -6.71
C THR A 77 -20.89 -32.19 -6.53
N ASN A 78 -20.79 -30.88 -6.72
CA ASN A 78 -21.91 -29.94 -6.60
C ASN A 78 -22.55 -29.59 -7.97
N TYR A 79 -22.29 -30.38 -9.00
CA TYR A 79 -22.71 -30.10 -10.38
C TYR A 79 -24.21 -29.89 -10.52
N ALA A 80 -25.04 -30.69 -9.82
CA ALA A 80 -26.51 -30.57 -9.89
C ALA A 80 -27.01 -29.20 -9.40
N SER A 81 -26.42 -28.67 -8.29
CA SER A 81 -26.76 -27.35 -7.76
C SER A 81 -26.31 -26.24 -8.73
N LEU A 82 -25.12 -26.39 -9.31
CA LEU A 82 -24.60 -25.45 -10.31
C LEU A 82 -25.44 -25.45 -11.59
N GLN A 83 -25.90 -26.62 -12.04
CA GLN A 83 -26.77 -26.76 -13.19
C GLN A 83 -28.14 -26.09 -12.94
N SER A 84 -28.73 -26.29 -11.76
CA SER A 84 -29.97 -25.62 -11.37
C SER A 84 -29.85 -24.08 -11.40
N ILE A 85 -28.72 -23.55 -10.93
CA ILE A 85 -28.47 -22.09 -10.98
C ILE A 85 -28.34 -21.65 -12.44
N LYS A 86 -27.61 -22.39 -13.29
CA LYS A 86 -27.48 -22.11 -14.70
C LYS A 86 -28.83 -22.07 -15.42
N ASP A 87 -29.71 -23.01 -15.10
CA ASP A 87 -31.04 -23.09 -15.70
C ASP A 87 -31.94 -21.92 -15.25
N LYS A 88 -31.80 -21.47 -13.98
CA LYS A 88 -32.50 -20.28 -13.46
C LYS A 88 -31.99 -18.97 -14.06
N VAL A 89 -30.69 -18.83 -14.25
CA VAL A 89 -30.05 -17.60 -14.74
C VAL A 89 -30.11 -17.50 -16.27
N GLY A 90 -30.23 -18.64 -16.97
CA GLY A 90 -30.20 -18.72 -18.42
C GLY A 90 -28.80 -18.41 -19.00
N ARG A 91 -28.69 -18.31 -20.32
CA ARG A 91 -27.48 -17.81 -20.97
C ARG A 91 -27.42 -16.30 -20.78
N VAL A 92 -26.68 -15.86 -19.79
CA VAL A 92 -26.25 -14.46 -19.73
C VAL A 92 -25.37 -14.23 -20.95
N PRO A 93 -25.74 -13.36 -21.93
CA PRO A 93 -24.83 -12.98 -22.99
C PRO A 93 -23.57 -12.48 -22.28
N LEU A 94 -22.41 -13.05 -22.65
CA LEU A 94 -21.10 -12.53 -22.20
C LEU A 94 -21.14 -11.04 -22.53
N LYS A 95 -21.48 -10.23 -21.53
CA LYS A 95 -21.25 -8.79 -21.63
C LYS A 95 -19.80 -8.70 -22.04
N LYS A 96 -19.54 -8.14 -23.26
CA LYS A 96 -18.21 -7.69 -23.62
C LYS A 96 -17.63 -7.12 -22.36
N PRO A 97 -16.43 -7.56 -21.91
CA PRO A 97 -15.88 -7.05 -20.65
C PRO A 97 -16.15 -5.56 -20.72
N HIS A 98 -17.02 -5.07 -19.85
CA HIS A 98 -17.11 -3.64 -19.68
C HIS A 98 -15.66 -3.26 -19.52
N THR A 99 -15.16 -2.46 -20.44
CA THR A 99 -14.01 -1.64 -20.18
C THR A 99 -14.35 -1.06 -18.82
N THR A 100 -13.90 -1.74 -17.78
CA THR A 100 -14.04 -1.29 -16.42
C THR A 100 -13.47 0.10 -16.55
N SER A 101 -14.33 1.11 -16.49
CA SER A 101 -13.89 2.48 -16.49
C SER A 101 -12.83 2.47 -15.40
N PHE A 102 -11.59 2.62 -15.82
CA PHE A 102 -10.44 2.55 -14.97
C PHE A 102 -10.68 3.61 -13.91
N GLN A 103 -11.10 3.19 -12.74
CA GLN A 103 -11.21 4.09 -11.61
C GLN A 103 -9.77 4.41 -11.25
N LEU A 104 -9.35 5.61 -11.62
CA LEU A 104 -8.07 6.15 -11.21
C LEU A 104 -7.91 5.90 -9.72
N PRO A 105 -6.76 5.39 -9.27
CA PRO A 105 -6.47 5.26 -7.85
C PRO A 105 -6.58 6.61 -7.11
N PHE A 106 -6.69 7.69 -7.85
CA PHE A 106 -6.83 9.06 -7.38
C PHE A 106 -8.22 9.65 -7.54
N SER A 107 -9.15 9.01 -8.31
CA SER A 107 -10.50 9.53 -8.28
C SER A 107 -10.95 9.48 -6.83
N PRO A 108 -11.44 10.59 -6.25
CA PRO A 108 -12.11 10.52 -4.95
C PRO A 108 -13.21 9.49 -5.12
N GLN A 109 -12.90 8.26 -4.70
CA GLN A 109 -13.81 7.14 -4.93
C GLN A 109 -14.97 7.35 -3.98
N TYR A 110 -16.01 7.97 -4.47
CA TYR A 110 -17.34 7.81 -3.92
C TYR A 110 -17.85 6.37 -4.18
N THR A 111 -16.95 5.39 -4.12
CA THR A 111 -17.36 4.01 -4.00
C THR A 111 -17.98 3.89 -2.62
N SER A 112 -19.25 3.65 -2.62
CA SER A 112 -20.12 3.47 -1.46
C SER A 112 -19.78 2.23 -0.62
N ILE A 113 -18.51 2.04 -0.27
CA ILE A 113 -18.14 1.21 0.86
C ILE A 113 -18.45 2.07 2.09
N LYS A 114 -19.72 2.01 2.48
CA LYS A 114 -20.29 2.80 3.57
C LYS A 114 -19.79 2.39 4.97
N ASN A 115 -18.83 1.48 5.07
CA ASN A 115 -18.40 0.93 6.34
C ASN A 115 -17.01 1.39 6.69
N ASP A 116 -16.86 1.82 7.93
CA ASP A 116 -15.58 2.06 8.55
C ASP A 116 -14.75 0.75 8.55
N GLN A 117 -13.46 0.85 8.37
CA GLN A 117 -12.59 -0.31 8.22
C GLN A 117 -11.41 -0.23 9.18
N LEU A 118 -11.15 -1.34 9.87
CA LEU A 118 -9.91 -1.57 10.59
C LEU A 118 -9.09 -2.62 9.81
N ARG A 119 -7.84 -2.29 9.49
CA ARG A 119 -6.90 -3.20 8.82
C ARG A 119 -5.71 -3.41 9.73
N VAL A 120 -5.31 -4.66 9.86
CA VAL A 120 -4.11 -5.05 10.63
C VAL A 120 -3.19 -5.79 9.68
N ALA A 121 -1.91 -5.45 9.68
CA ALA A 121 -0.88 -6.17 8.92
C ALA A 121 0.35 -6.40 9.80
N LEU A 122 0.97 -7.55 9.61
CA LEU A 122 2.26 -7.90 10.19
C LEU A 122 3.30 -7.93 9.07
N ARG A 123 4.46 -7.36 9.33
CA ARG A 123 5.60 -7.38 8.41
C ARG A 123 6.81 -7.96 9.13
N PHE A 124 7.48 -8.89 8.48
CA PHE A 124 8.74 -9.46 8.93
C PHE A 124 9.76 -9.31 7.80
N ASP A 125 10.84 -8.62 8.04
CA ASP A 125 11.95 -8.46 7.08
C ASP A 125 13.29 -8.28 7.81
N SER A 126 14.38 -8.39 7.07
CA SER A 126 15.74 -8.28 7.61
C SER A 126 16.07 -6.88 8.16
N GLU A 127 15.38 -5.85 7.72
CA GLU A 127 15.63 -4.47 8.15
C GLU A 127 14.82 -4.11 9.39
N ASN A 128 13.55 -4.48 9.43
CA ASN A 128 12.61 -4.10 10.49
C ASN A 128 12.46 -5.18 11.56
N ILE A 129 13.00 -6.41 11.32
CA ILE A 129 12.82 -7.59 12.17
C ILE A 129 11.33 -7.94 12.26
N ALA A 130 10.54 -7.10 12.92
CA ALA A 130 9.08 -7.22 12.99
C ALA A 130 8.45 -5.83 13.01
N ALA A 131 7.34 -5.65 12.31
CA ALA A 131 6.53 -4.45 12.37
C ALA A 131 5.04 -4.80 12.37
N ILE A 132 4.26 -4.04 13.11
CA ILE A 132 2.79 -4.11 13.14
C ILE A 132 2.26 -2.84 12.51
N LEU A 133 1.32 -2.98 11.59
CA LEU A 133 0.61 -1.87 10.96
C LEU A 133 -0.87 -1.97 11.34
N LEU A 134 -1.41 -0.90 11.89
CA LEU A 134 -2.83 -0.71 12.16
C LEU A 134 -3.31 0.46 11.30
N ASN A 135 -4.35 0.23 10.52
CA ASN A 135 -4.96 1.27 9.69
C ASN A 135 -6.46 1.33 9.98
N VAL A 136 -6.91 2.49 10.42
CA VAL A 136 -8.32 2.80 10.66
C VAL A 136 -8.78 3.75 9.58
N ASN A 137 -9.82 3.39 8.85
CA ASN A 137 -10.38 4.20 7.78
C ASN A 137 -11.85 4.48 8.09
N LEU A 138 -12.17 5.75 8.38
CA LEU A 138 -13.50 6.24 8.72
C LEU A 138 -14.10 6.92 7.48
N GLN A 139 -15.08 6.24 6.86
CA GLN A 139 -15.72 6.68 5.61
C GLN A 139 -17.02 7.47 5.85
N ASN A 140 -17.60 7.36 7.04
CA ASN A 140 -18.96 7.86 7.35
C ASN A 140 -18.95 9.21 8.07
N LEU A 141 -17.89 9.98 7.97
CA LEU A 141 -17.88 11.34 8.51
C LEU A 141 -18.79 12.25 7.67
N LYS A 142 -19.53 13.16 8.32
CA LYS A 142 -20.53 14.04 7.68
C LYS A 142 -19.95 14.85 6.51
N THR A 143 -18.68 15.24 6.60
CA THR A 143 -18.04 16.20 5.67
C THR A 143 -16.83 15.67 4.94
N GLY A 144 -16.37 14.44 5.25
CA GLY A 144 -15.14 13.91 4.63
C GLY A 144 -14.82 12.52 5.09
N LYS A 145 -13.55 12.14 4.94
CA LYS A 145 -13.01 10.84 5.34
C LYS A 145 -11.80 11.05 6.24
N ALA A 146 -11.61 10.18 7.22
CA ALA A 146 -10.41 10.19 8.03
C ALA A 146 -9.70 8.84 7.94
N GLU A 147 -8.39 8.89 7.88
CA GLU A 147 -7.54 7.71 7.89
C GLU A 147 -6.45 7.90 8.93
N ILE A 148 -6.31 6.92 9.81
CA ILE A 148 -5.26 6.88 10.84
C ILE A 148 -4.45 5.61 10.62
N THR A 149 -3.15 5.74 10.40
CA THR A 149 -2.22 4.63 10.26
C THR A 149 -1.16 4.68 11.34
N LEU A 150 -1.06 3.63 12.13
CA LEU A 150 -0.02 3.43 13.15
C LEU A 150 0.88 2.29 12.69
N ARG A 151 2.18 2.51 12.67
CA ARG A 151 3.20 1.47 12.51
C ARG A 151 4.05 1.40 13.76
N GLY A 152 4.09 0.23 14.38
CA GLY A 152 5.02 -0.11 15.45
C GLY A 152 6.17 -0.96 14.91
N GLY A 153 7.38 -0.76 15.44
CA GLY A 153 8.60 -1.45 15.02
C GLY A 153 9.80 -0.50 14.93
N LYS A 154 10.88 -0.91 14.27
CA LYS A 154 12.12 -0.13 14.17
C LYS A 154 11.93 1.27 13.57
N GLN A 155 11.04 1.40 12.57
CA GLN A 155 10.67 2.67 11.94
C GLN A 155 9.19 2.96 12.26
N SER A 156 8.92 3.35 13.49
CA SER A 156 7.56 3.62 13.96
C SER A 156 7.03 4.94 13.40
N PHE A 157 5.75 4.97 13.03
CA PHE A 157 5.09 6.21 12.67
C PHE A 157 3.61 6.20 13.04
N LEU A 158 3.07 7.39 13.25
CA LEU A 158 1.65 7.69 13.30
C LEU A 158 1.34 8.67 12.17
N ASN A 159 0.41 8.31 11.29
CA ASN A 159 -0.08 9.17 10.23
C ASN A 159 -1.58 9.35 10.39
N ALA A 160 -2.04 10.59 10.49
CA ALA A 160 -3.45 10.96 10.52
C ALA A 160 -3.74 11.83 9.29
N GLN A 161 -4.72 11.44 8.52
CA GLN A 161 -5.16 12.15 7.33
C GLN A 161 -6.66 12.42 7.41
N TYR A 162 -7.05 13.64 7.08
CA TYR A 162 -8.43 14.01 6.86
C TYR A 162 -8.59 14.51 5.42
N SER A 163 -9.51 13.90 4.67
CA SER A 163 -9.77 14.19 3.28
C SER A 163 -11.14 14.82 3.14
N LEU A 164 -11.17 16.06 2.64
CA LEU A 164 -12.38 16.83 2.39
C LEU A 164 -12.63 16.92 0.88
N PRO A 165 -13.59 16.17 0.34
CA PRO A 165 -13.97 16.30 -1.06
C PRO A 165 -14.71 17.63 -1.28
N LEU A 166 -14.20 18.48 -2.16
CA LEU A 166 -14.87 19.72 -2.57
C LEU A 166 -15.82 19.48 -3.75
N SER A 167 -15.44 18.57 -4.63
CA SER A 167 -16.24 18.16 -5.78
C SER A 167 -15.89 16.71 -6.18
N LYS A 168 -16.46 16.22 -7.29
CA LYS A 168 -16.12 14.89 -7.83
C LYS A 168 -14.66 14.77 -8.30
N ILE A 169 -14.03 15.89 -8.59
CA ILE A 169 -12.68 15.95 -9.15
C ILE A 169 -11.69 16.72 -8.27
N GLN A 170 -12.12 17.25 -7.13
CA GLN A 170 -11.30 18.09 -6.26
C GLN A 170 -11.38 17.65 -4.81
N GLU A 171 -10.24 17.64 -4.14
CA GLU A 171 -10.12 17.23 -2.74
C GLU A 171 -9.04 18.05 -2.01
N ILE A 172 -9.32 18.38 -0.77
CA ILE A 172 -8.31 18.92 0.17
C ILE A 172 -7.96 17.83 1.18
N ASN A 173 -6.67 17.63 1.41
CA ASN A 173 -6.16 16.70 2.39
C ASN A 173 -5.37 17.44 3.46
N ILE A 174 -5.69 17.19 4.72
CA ILE A 174 -4.92 17.63 5.88
C ILE A 174 -4.25 16.40 6.43
N ILE A 175 -2.93 16.41 6.51
CA ILE A 175 -2.14 15.24 6.89
C ILE A 175 -1.18 15.66 8.01
N ASN A 176 -1.12 14.87 9.08
CA ASN A 176 -0.06 14.98 10.09
C ASN A 176 0.60 13.62 10.26
N LYS A 177 1.91 13.58 10.11
CA LYS A 177 2.71 12.37 10.26
C LYS A 177 3.84 12.61 11.25
N ILE A 178 3.89 11.81 12.29
CA ILE A 178 5.01 11.75 13.22
C ILE A 178 5.72 10.42 12.99
N ALA A 179 7.02 10.45 12.69
CA ALA A 179 7.80 9.27 12.38
C ALA A 179 9.12 9.27 13.16
N TYR A 180 9.48 8.12 13.70
CA TYR A 180 10.84 7.84 14.17
C TYR A 180 11.62 7.17 13.07
N ASN A 181 12.75 7.76 12.71
CA ASN A 181 13.63 7.28 11.66
C ASN A 181 15.00 6.90 12.25
N ASP A 182 15.50 5.75 11.82
CA ASP A 182 16.84 5.26 12.15
C ASP A 182 17.49 4.81 10.84
N ILE A 183 18.40 5.61 10.29
CA ILE A 183 18.97 5.46 8.97
C ILE A 183 20.44 5.05 9.08
N PHE A 184 20.87 4.10 8.28
CA PHE A 184 22.28 3.73 8.13
C PHE A 184 22.85 4.33 6.85
N LEU A 185 23.89 5.13 6.98
CA LEU A 185 24.58 5.70 5.86
C LEU A 185 25.87 4.90 5.58
N TYR A 186 26.06 4.55 4.32
CA TYR A 186 27.23 3.81 3.84
C TYR A 186 27.98 4.62 2.79
N ARG A 187 29.31 4.53 2.80
CA ARG A 187 30.19 5.01 1.74
C ARG A 187 31.19 3.91 1.44
N ASN A 188 31.33 3.51 0.18
CA ASN A 188 32.22 2.44 -0.26
C ASN A 188 32.05 1.12 0.54
N GLY A 189 30.80 0.76 0.86
CA GLY A 189 30.46 -0.44 1.62
C GLY A 189 30.68 -0.36 3.14
N GLN A 190 31.26 0.73 3.65
CA GLN A 190 31.48 0.96 5.08
C GLN A 190 30.39 1.85 5.67
N LYS A 191 29.88 1.48 6.84
CA LYS A 191 28.93 2.28 7.60
C LYS A 191 29.63 3.52 8.15
N ILE A 192 29.17 4.70 7.72
CA ILE A 192 29.77 5.98 8.10
C ILE A 192 28.98 6.75 9.15
N ALA A 193 27.64 6.58 9.19
CA ALA A 193 26.80 7.25 10.17
C ALA A 193 25.50 6.47 10.43
N ASN A 194 24.89 6.73 11.59
CA ASN A 194 23.58 6.20 11.98
C ASN A 194 22.75 7.31 12.63
N PRO A 195 22.21 8.25 11.86
CA PRO A 195 21.32 9.27 12.38
C PRO A 195 19.97 8.67 12.81
N SER A 196 19.55 8.98 14.04
CA SER A 196 18.22 8.68 14.53
C SER A 196 17.51 10.00 14.84
N PHE A 197 16.30 10.17 14.32
CA PHE A 197 15.55 11.41 14.49
C PHE A 197 14.04 11.18 14.48
N ILE A 198 13.31 12.07 15.14
CA ILE A 198 11.86 12.21 14.98
C ILE A 198 11.60 13.28 13.94
N GLN A 199 10.71 12.97 13.02
CA GLN A 199 10.17 13.90 12.04
C GLN A 199 8.67 14.07 12.28
N ASN A 200 8.22 15.32 12.37
CA ASN A 200 6.79 15.66 12.36
C ASN A 200 6.49 16.50 11.13
N THR A 201 5.68 15.96 10.23
CA THR A 201 5.25 16.61 8.99
C THR A 201 3.78 16.96 9.08
N SER A 202 3.45 18.25 9.07
CA SER A 202 2.08 18.75 8.91
C SER A 202 1.90 19.26 7.49
N LYS A 203 0.96 18.69 6.75
CA LYS A 203 0.77 18.95 5.32
C LYS A 203 -0.67 19.33 5.00
N LEU A 204 -0.84 20.38 4.20
CA LEU A 204 -2.08 20.74 3.53
C LEU A 204 -1.89 20.51 2.03
N ALA A 205 -2.72 19.66 1.44
CA ALA A 205 -2.63 19.31 0.02
C ALA A 205 -3.97 19.56 -0.67
N TYR A 206 -3.91 20.17 -1.86
CA TYR A 206 -5.03 20.29 -2.79
C TYR A 206 -4.76 19.39 -3.98
N SER A 207 -5.76 18.63 -4.38
CA SER A 207 -5.68 17.70 -5.51
C SER A 207 -6.84 17.95 -6.47
N ILE A 208 -6.57 17.93 -7.77
CA ILE A 208 -7.58 18.02 -8.83
C ILE A 208 -7.28 17.03 -9.94
N ILE A 209 -8.33 16.42 -10.48
CA ILE A 209 -8.29 15.49 -11.61
C ILE A 209 -8.98 16.14 -12.80
N PRO A 210 -8.26 17.00 -13.57
CA PRO A 210 -8.86 17.73 -14.68
C PRO A 210 -9.25 16.84 -15.86
N LEU A 211 -8.56 15.71 -16.02
CA LEU A 211 -8.80 14.67 -17.04
C LEU A 211 -8.75 13.29 -16.38
N ASP A 212 -9.41 12.31 -16.97
CA ASP A 212 -9.57 10.96 -16.38
C ASP A 212 -8.28 10.28 -15.91
N ASN A 213 -7.15 10.62 -16.49
CA ASN A 213 -5.86 9.99 -16.18
C ASN A 213 -4.81 10.96 -15.65
N LEU A 214 -5.19 12.21 -15.42
CA LEU A 214 -4.27 13.28 -15.02
C LEU A 214 -4.63 13.79 -13.62
N LEU A 215 -3.70 13.67 -12.69
CA LEU A 215 -3.79 14.23 -11.35
C LEU A 215 -2.81 15.40 -11.24
N PHE A 216 -3.31 16.55 -10.86
CA PHE A 216 -2.51 17.66 -10.38
C PHE A 216 -2.65 17.78 -8.87
N LYS A 217 -1.53 17.96 -8.17
CA LYS A 217 -1.52 18.13 -6.72
C LYS A 217 -0.56 19.24 -6.34
N ALA A 218 -1.01 20.13 -5.48
CA ALA A 218 -0.18 21.14 -4.84
C ALA A 218 -0.27 20.98 -3.33
N ASN A 219 0.85 21.10 -2.65
CA ASN A 219 0.85 21.02 -1.19
C ASN A 219 1.86 21.95 -0.54
N ILE A 220 1.54 22.33 0.68
CA ILE A 220 2.42 23.05 1.60
C ILE A 220 2.59 22.16 2.81
N SER A 221 3.83 21.95 3.26
CA SER A 221 4.11 21.19 4.47
C SER A 221 5.12 21.89 5.36
N LEU A 222 4.92 21.70 6.68
CA LEU A 222 5.84 22.12 7.71
C LEU A 222 6.48 20.84 8.27
N ASP A 223 7.79 20.73 8.12
CA ASP A 223 8.58 19.58 8.57
C ASP A 223 9.47 20.00 9.74
N TYR A 224 9.15 19.52 10.93
CA TYR A 224 9.98 19.62 12.11
C TYR A 224 10.79 18.33 12.30
N GLN A 225 12.10 18.45 12.47
CA GLN A 225 13.02 17.33 12.63
C GLN A 225 13.86 17.53 13.88
N ARG A 226 13.95 16.50 14.73
CA ARG A 226 14.78 16.50 15.94
C ARG A 226 15.69 15.29 15.96
N PHE A 227 16.99 15.53 15.94
CA PHE A 227 18.02 14.51 15.97
C PHE A 227 18.36 14.13 17.41
N PHE A 228 18.47 12.81 17.69
CA PHE A 228 18.77 12.30 19.03
C PHE A 228 20.14 11.63 19.10
N ARG A 229 20.54 10.95 18.03
CA ARG A 229 21.75 10.16 18.00
C ARG A 229 22.40 10.25 16.63
N THR A 230 23.69 10.54 16.66
CA THR A 230 24.55 10.49 15.49
C THR A 230 25.86 9.83 15.93
N LEU A 231 26.03 8.56 15.56
CA LEU A 231 27.35 7.94 15.56
C LEU A 231 28.03 8.42 14.29
N VAL A 232 28.92 9.38 14.40
CA VAL A 232 29.57 10.03 13.26
C VAL A 232 31.06 9.75 13.34
N ASN A 233 31.65 9.23 12.27
CA ASN A 233 33.05 9.56 11.94
C ASN A 233 33.08 11.07 11.64
N GLN A 234 34.09 11.78 12.07
CA GLN A 234 34.25 13.24 12.13
C GLN A 234 33.93 14.05 10.87
N GLU A 235 33.58 13.41 9.76
CA GLU A 235 33.31 14.05 8.47
C GLU A 235 31.89 14.63 8.30
N PHE A 236 30.94 14.28 9.16
CA PHE A 236 29.55 14.76 9.09
C PHE A 236 29.22 15.64 10.28
N SER A 237 29.30 16.96 10.09
CA SER A 237 28.79 17.92 11.04
C SER A 237 27.28 18.09 10.87
N TYR A 238 26.49 17.66 11.84
CA TYR A 238 25.07 18.02 11.92
C TYR A 238 24.94 19.39 12.59
N PRO A 239 24.32 20.36 11.90
CA PRO A 239 24.43 21.75 12.36
C PRO A 239 23.62 22.07 13.59
N LYS A 240 22.57 21.34 13.95
CA LYS A 240 21.71 21.65 15.13
C LYS A 240 20.93 20.42 15.61
N ASN A 241 20.48 20.46 16.87
CA ASN A 241 19.64 19.44 17.47
C ASN A 241 18.25 19.33 16.83
N TYR A 242 17.82 20.36 16.11
CA TYR A 242 16.53 20.39 15.42
C TYR A 242 16.58 21.33 14.20
N ASP A 243 15.76 20.99 13.22
CA ASP A 243 15.52 21.80 12.01
C ASP A 243 14.02 21.93 11.74
N LEU A 244 13.64 23.06 11.14
CA LEU A 244 12.28 23.35 10.72
C LEU A 244 12.29 23.80 9.26
N PHE A 245 11.53 23.11 8.41
CA PHE A 245 11.40 23.40 6.99
C PHE A 245 9.97 23.69 6.61
N LEU A 246 9.78 24.74 5.83
CA LEU A 246 8.55 24.99 5.10
C LEU A 246 8.73 24.56 3.65
N ASN A 247 7.94 23.59 3.21
CA ASN A 247 8.08 23.01 1.90
C ASN A 247 6.86 23.31 1.03
N TYR A 248 7.12 23.63 -0.23
CA TYR A 248 6.11 23.82 -1.27
C TYR A 248 6.36 22.77 -2.34
N ASN A 249 5.33 22.00 -2.66
CA ASN A 249 5.45 20.94 -3.65
C ASN A 249 4.30 21.01 -4.65
N VAL A 250 4.63 20.80 -5.91
CA VAL A 250 3.69 20.64 -7.02
C VAL A 250 3.99 19.32 -7.72
N GLU A 251 2.97 18.52 -7.93
CA GLU A 251 3.05 17.22 -8.57
C GLU A 251 2.07 17.13 -9.73
N LEU A 252 2.52 16.53 -10.82
CA LEU A 252 1.70 16.13 -11.95
C LEU A 252 1.87 14.64 -12.15
N LYS A 253 0.77 13.90 -12.12
CA LYS A 253 0.78 12.45 -12.36
C LYS A 253 -0.18 12.10 -13.47
N TYR A 254 0.32 11.35 -14.46
CA TYR A 254 -0.47 10.76 -15.53
C TYR A 254 -0.40 9.25 -15.44
N GLU A 255 -1.55 8.58 -15.26
CA GLU A 255 -1.59 7.13 -15.06
C GLU A 255 -2.67 6.48 -15.90
N THR A 256 -2.25 5.49 -16.72
CA THR A 256 -3.13 4.66 -17.55
C THR A 256 -3.02 3.17 -17.22
N ILE A 257 -2.46 2.83 -16.04
CA ILE A 257 -2.30 1.45 -15.61
C ILE A 257 -3.67 0.79 -15.41
N ASN A 258 -3.87 -0.36 -16.05
CA ASN A 258 -5.18 -1.01 -16.12
C ASN A 258 -5.60 -1.75 -14.85
N LYS A 259 -4.66 -2.09 -13.94
CA LYS A 259 -4.93 -2.79 -12.68
C LYS A 259 -3.96 -2.34 -11.61
N LYS A 260 -4.44 -2.14 -10.39
CA LYS A 260 -3.59 -1.77 -9.25
C LYS A 260 -2.61 -2.88 -8.88
N TYR A 261 -3.06 -4.12 -8.89
CA TYR A 261 -2.25 -5.31 -8.62
C TYR A 261 -2.11 -6.12 -9.90
N PHE A 262 -0.89 -6.60 -10.17
CA PHE A 262 -0.55 -7.35 -11.38
C PHE A 262 -0.99 -6.65 -12.67
N PRO A 263 -0.50 -5.42 -12.91
CA PRO A 263 -0.86 -4.66 -14.09
C PRO A 263 -0.31 -5.34 -15.35
N THR A 264 -1.12 -5.33 -16.42
CA THR A 264 -0.77 -5.99 -17.68
C THR A 264 -0.46 -5.01 -18.80
N LYS A 265 -0.85 -3.75 -18.67
CA LYS A 265 -0.56 -2.67 -19.61
C LYS A 265 -0.75 -1.31 -18.98
N GLY A 266 -0.12 -0.30 -19.54
CA GLY A 266 -0.31 1.10 -19.15
C GLY A 266 0.99 1.86 -18.97
N LEU A 267 0.84 3.12 -18.63
CA LEU A 267 1.90 4.09 -18.39
C LEU A 267 1.62 4.79 -17.06
N ASP A 268 2.64 4.99 -16.25
CA ASP A 268 2.63 5.82 -15.06
C ASP A 268 3.78 6.83 -15.19
N CYS A 269 3.44 8.10 -15.30
CA CYS A 269 4.38 9.21 -15.35
C CYS A 269 4.12 10.12 -14.17
N HIS A 270 5.17 10.44 -13.43
CA HIS A 270 5.14 11.37 -12.31
C HIS A 270 6.20 12.44 -12.53
N ILE A 271 5.84 13.69 -12.30
CA ILE A 271 6.73 14.84 -12.31
C ILE A 271 6.44 15.63 -11.05
N GLY A 272 7.49 15.94 -10.29
CA GLY A 272 7.39 16.72 -9.05
C GLY A 272 8.41 17.85 -9.03
N TYR A 273 8.04 18.95 -8.41
CA TYR A 273 8.95 20.03 -8.05
C TYR A 273 8.69 20.45 -6.62
N THR A 274 9.75 20.47 -5.83
CA THR A 274 9.67 20.82 -4.40
C THR A 274 10.68 21.89 -4.06
N ILE A 275 10.22 22.91 -3.34
CA ILE A 275 11.07 23.92 -2.71
C ILE A 275 11.06 23.66 -1.20
N TYR A 276 12.24 23.56 -0.62
CA TYR A 276 12.46 23.41 0.82
C TYR A 276 13.07 24.69 1.36
N THR A 277 12.39 25.36 2.27
CA THR A 277 12.87 26.58 2.93
C THR A 277 13.18 26.28 4.37
N ASN A 278 14.45 26.40 4.77
CA ASN A 278 14.84 26.28 6.16
C ASN A 278 14.44 27.54 6.92
N CYS A 279 13.56 27.40 7.91
CA CYS A 279 13.02 28.53 8.67
C CYS A 279 14.06 29.20 9.59
N HIS A 280 15.18 28.54 9.92
CA HIS A 280 16.22 29.07 10.79
C HIS A 280 17.33 29.79 10.02
N SER A 281 17.71 29.29 8.86
CA SER A 281 18.81 29.82 8.08
C SER A 281 18.39 30.59 6.83
N SER A 282 17.07 30.64 6.55
CA SER A 282 16.47 31.18 5.31
C SER A 282 17.11 30.60 4.03
N ALA A 283 17.76 29.43 4.15
CA ALA A 283 18.33 28.74 3.02
C ALA A 283 17.25 28.00 2.24
N ASN A 284 17.27 28.16 0.92
CA ASN A 284 16.33 27.51 0.02
C ASN A 284 17.04 26.39 -0.76
N TYR A 285 16.39 25.27 -0.83
CA TYR A 285 16.80 24.11 -1.63
C TYR A 285 15.65 23.77 -2.56
N SER A 286 15.94 23.24 -3.73
CA SER A 286 14.87 22.75 -4.58
C SER A 286 15.24 21.44 -5.23
N ALA A 287 14.23 20.63 -5.49
CA ALA A 287 14.34 19.34 -6.13
C ALA A 287 13.33 19.23 -7.26
N PHE A 288 13.76 18.68 -8.37
CA PHE A 288 12.90 18.20 -9.45
C PHE A 288 12.99 16.68 -9.48
N ASP A 289 11.87 16.00 -9.43
CA ASP A 289 11.79 14.56 -9.52
C ASP A 289 10.88 14.12 -10.66
N THR A 290 11.26 13.03 -11.31
CA THR A 290 10.47 12.42 -12.37
C THR A 290 10.56 10.91 -12.28
N GLN A 291 9.44 10.26 -12.57
CA GLN A 291 9.37 8.82 -12.70
C GLN A 291 8.53 8.47 -13.92
N ILE A 292 9.05 7.56 -14.74
CA ILE A 292 8.32 6.99 -15.87
C ILE A 292 8.37 5.49 -15.73
N LYS A 293 7.20 4.86 -15.70
CA LYS A 293 7.04 3.42 -15.64
C LYS A 293 6.07 2.99 -16.73
N LYS A 294 6.47 2.07 -17.59
CA LYS A 294 5.63 1.54 -18.65
C LYS A 294 5.51 0.03 -18.55
N ILE A 295 4.32 -0.49 -18.84
CA ILE A 295 4.03 -1.91 -18.78
C ILE A 295 3.74 -2.41 -20.17
N PHE A 296 4.54 -3.36 -20.64
CA PHE A 296 4.43 -4.01 -21.93
C PHE A 296 4.14 -5.49 -21.77
N PRO A 297 3.11 -6.04 -22.40
CA PRO A 297 2.96 -7.48 -22.52
C PRO A 297 4.01 -8.04 -23.49
N ILE A 298 4.82 -8.99 -23.07
CA ILE A 298 5.75 -9.74 -23.93
C ILE A 298 5.06 -11.01 -24.43
N SER A 299 4.35 -11.70 -23.53
CA SER A 299 3.56 -12.88 -23.85
C SER A 299 2.28 -12.90 -23.00
N TYR A 300 1.49 -13.96 -23.14
CA TYR A 300 0.24 -14.13 -22.40
C TYR A 300 0.41 -14.08 -20.86
N SER A 301 1.56 -14.50 -20.34
CA SER A 301 1.88 -14.57 -18.90
C SER A 301 3.09 -13.73 -18.48
N THR A 302 3.76 -13.08 -19.44
CA THR A 302 5.02 -12.37 -19.17
C THR A 302 4.90 -10.90 -19.54
N TYR A 303 5.28 -10.03 -18.60
CA TYR A 303 5.23 -8.58 -18.76
C TYR A 303 6.60 -7.98 -18.47
N CYS A 304 6.99 -6.98 -19.26
CA CYS A 304 8.16 -6.14 -18.97
C CYS A 304 7.70 -4.82 -18.38
N ILE A 305 8.34 -4.40 -17.28
CA ILE A 305 7.98 -3.19 -16.56
C ILE A 305 9.24 -2.31 -16.40
N PRO A 306 9.74 -1.69 -17.50
CA PRO A 306 10.82 -0.73 -17.37
C PRO A 306 10.35 0.48 -16.56
N SER A 307 11.22 0.94 -15.65
CA SER A 307 11.02 2.15 -14.88
C SER A 307 12.29 2.99 -14.87
N ILE A 308 12.13 4.28 -15.06
CA ILE A 308 13.21 5.28 -14.98
C ILE A 308 12.80 6.25 -13.89
N TYR A 309 13.71 6.47 -12.96
CA TYR A 309 13.56 7.48 -11.92
C TYR A 309 14.72 8.47 -12.02
N GLY A 310 14.42 9.75 -11.94
CA GLY A 310 15.41 10.82 -11.90
C GLY A 310 15.05 11.86 -10.84
N ARG A 311 16.06 12.31 -10.10
CA ARG A 311 15.92 13.42 -9.16
C ARG A 311 17.11 14.35 -9.28
N LEU A 312 16.85 15.64 -9.50
CA LEU A 312 17.83 16.70 -9.59
C LEU A 312 17.69 17.63 -8.38
N LEU A 313 18.78 17.90 -7.71
CA LEU A 313 18.85 18.88 -6.63
C LEU A 313 19.58 20.12 -7.15
N PHE A 314 19.00 21.29 -6.92
CA PHE A 314 19.53 22.55 -7.44
C PHE A 314 20.41 23.33 -6.43
N ASN A 315 20.75 22.68 -5.30
CA ASN A 315 21.68 23.27 -4.32
C ASN A 315 22.63 22.19 -3.80
N THR A 316 23.91 22.50 -3.71
CA THR A 316 24.98 21.60 -3.26
C THR A 316 24.99 21.35 -1.74
N ASN A 317 24.41 22.28 -0.96
CA ASN A 317 24.38 22.21 0.50
C ASN A 317 23.04 21.67 1.03
N THR A 318 22.37 20.83 0.26
CA THR A 318 21.08 20.25 0.66
C THR A 318 21.25 19.40 1.93
N PRO A 319 20.37 19.55 2.93
CA PRO A 319 20.39 18.73 4.13
C PRO A 319 20.28 17.25 3.79
N LEU A 320 20.94 16.41 4.61
CA LEU A 320 21.06 14.96 4.36
C LEU A 320 19.70 14.30 4.07
N ILE A 321 18.65 14.68 4.79
CA ILE A 321 17.30 14.10 4.65
C ILE A 321 16.69 14.36 3.27
N TYR A 322 17.03 15.49 2.65
CA TYR A 322 16.57 15.87 1.31
C TYR A 322 17.58 15.53 0.20
N SER A 323 18.74 15.00 0.58
CA SER A 323 19.77 14.58 -0.38
C SER A 323 19.36 13.34 -1.16
N ASN A 324 19.94 13.16 -2.33
CA ASN A 324 19.75 11.95 -3.11
C ASN A 324 20.52 10.79 -2.46
N MET A 325 19.78 9.81 -1.96
CA MET A 325 20.35 8.57 -1.44
C MET A 325 20.08 7.45 -2.44
N ILE A 326 21.10 6.64 -2.72
CA ILE A 326 20.99 5.47 -3.59
C ILE A 326 21.04 4.24 -2.70
N GLY A 327 20.00 3.40 -2.80
CA GLY A 327 19.87 2.18 -2.01
C GLY A 327 19.17 2.42 -0.65
N GLY A 328 18.57 1.36 -0.14
CA GLY A 328 17.71 1.36 1.03
C GLY A 328 16.28 1.77 0.69
N GLU A 329 15.31 0.98 1.18
CA GLU A 329 13.89 1.37 1.14
C GLU A 329 13.57 2.38 2.24
#